data_63b65ad36f666157768763bb28e64467
#
_entry.id   63b65ad36f666157768763bb28e64467
#
_cell.length_a   1.000
_cell.length_b   1.000
_cell.length_c   1.000
_cell.angle_alpha   90.00
_cell.angle_beta   90.00
_cell.angle_gamma   90.00
#
_symmetry.space_group_name_H-M   'P 1'
#
loop_
_entity.id
_entity.type
_entity.pdbx_description
1 polymer ?
#
loop_
_entity_poly.entity_id
_entity_poly.type
_entity_poly.pdbx_seq_one_letter_code
_entity_poly.pdbx_strand_id
1 'polypeptide(L)'
;MTTAFATALQAPVVRMGILASFQFATETIYCWSGLGPLTWSGNTYQGVGDLGVIEGISEDSNVEARGVTASLSGIPAARVTDIISETRILNTANIWLALFDASWAIITSPILIYQGKTDAPEIEDDAQTCTAKLALENVLVDLNRPCYRRYTDEDQQLDLAATLTLLGLPSTTADTGFIHVAGLQEQITFWGRSPSSVNNV
;
A
#
# COMPACT_ATOMS: atom_id res chain seq x y z
N MET A 1 7.34 17.37 7.74
CA MET A 1 7.39 18.49 6.79
C MET A 1 8.70 19.22 6.97
N THR A 2 9.51 19.41 5.90
CA THR A 2 10.80 20.11 6.01
C THR A 2 10.61 21.62 6.06
N THR A 3 11.53 22.34 6.71
CA THR A 3 11.49 23.83 6.78
C THR A 3 11.47 24.44 5.37
N ALA A 4 12.21 23.86 4.42
CA ALA A 4 12.24 24.32 3.04
C ALA A 4 10.87 24.21 2.34
N PHE A 5 10.11 23.13 2.61
CA PHE A 5 8.76 22.95 2.07
C PHE A 5 7.79 23.99 2.63
N ALA A 6 7.85 24.22 3.95
CA ALA A 6 7.03 25.25 4.59
C ALA A 6 7.34 26.66 4.07
N THR A 7 8.61 26.98 3.83
CA THR A 7 9.02 28.26 3.27
C THR A 7 8.52 28.43 1.80
N ALA A 8 8.60 27.38 1.01
CA ALA A 8 8.13 27.40 -0.37
C ALA A 8 6.60 27.62 -0.47
N LEU A 9 5.83 27.10 0.49
CA LEU A 9 4.37 27.34 0.56
C LEU A 9 4.00 28.79 0.93
N GLN A 10 4.90 29.52 1.57
CA GLN A 10 4.69 30.93 1.92
C GLN A 10 5.06 31.91 0.80
N ALA A 11 5.59 31.40 -0.32
CA ALA A 11 5.94 32.22 -1.47
C ALA A 11 4.68 32.82 -2.13
N PRO A 12 4.75 34.03 -2.74
CA PRO A 12 3.61 34.65 -3.38
C PRO A 12 3.08 33.89 -4.60
N VAL A 13 3.91 33.01 -5.18
CA VAL A 13 3.53 32.09 -6.26
C VAL A 13 4.02 30.70 -5.88
N VAL A 14 3.07 29.79 -5.66
CA VAL A 14 3.37 28.40 -5.35
C VAL A 14 3.06 27.55 -6.60
N ARG A 15 4.07 26.83 -7.09
CA ARG A 15 3.91 25.87 -8.19
C ARG A 15 3.90 24.47 -7.60
N MET A 16 2.77 23.80 -7.72
CA MET A 16 2.56 22.44 -7.19
C MET A 16 2.35 21.47 -8.34
N GLY A 17 2.72 20.23 -8.10
CA GLY A 17 2.38 19.12 -8.96
C GLY A 17 2.29 17.83 -8.17
N ILE A 18 1.56 16.89 -8.72
CA ILE A 18 1.37 15.56 -8.14
C ILE A 18 2.28 14.59 -8.90
N LEU A 19 3.04 13.79 -8.18
CA LEU A 19 3.78 12.66 -8.70
C LEU A 19 3.07 11.39 -8.24
N ALA A 20 2.97 10.40 -9.12
CA ALA A 20 2.39 9.11 -8.78
C ALA A 20 3.25 7.97 -9.31
N SER A 21 3.33 6.89 -8.56
CA SER A 21 3.90 5.62 -9.01
C SER A 21 2.90 4.50 -8.80
N PHE A 22 2.73 3.68 -9.83
CA PHE A 22 1.86 2.52 -9.83
C PHE A 22 2.69 1.29 -10.17
N GLN A 23 2.75 0.35 -9.27
CA GLN A 23 3.43 -0.92 -9.52
C GLN A 23 2.50 -1.83 -10.32
N PHE A 24 2.97 -2.29 -11.47
CA PHE A 24 2.31 -3.30 -12.29
C PHE A 24 3.05 -4.63 -12.18
N ALA A 25 2.60 -5.64 -12.89
CA ALA A 25 3.17 -6.98 -12.79
C ALA A 25 4.64 -7.04 -13.25
N THR A 26 4.98 -6.34 -14.32
CA THR A 26 6.30 -6.37 -14.96
C THR A 26 7.11 -5.11 -14.71
N GLU A 27 6.47 -3.96 -14.51
CA GLU A 27 7.14 -2.67 -14.36
C GLU A 27 6.44 -1.75 -13.35
N THR A 28 7.09 -0.64 -13.00
CA THR A 28 6.47 0.44 -12.24
C THR A 28 6.33 1.65 -13.16
N ILE A 29 5.10 2.13 -13.30
CA ILE A 29 4.80 3.32 -14.07
C ILE A 29 4.92 4.55 -13.17
N TYR A 30 5.67 5.54 -13.65
CA TYR A 30 5.86 6.84 -13.00
C TYR A 30 5.21 7.92 -13.82
N CYS A 31 4.28 8.66 -13.24
CA CYS A 31 3.62 9.78 -13.91
C CYS A 31 3.55 11.02 -13.01
N TRP A 32 3.39 12.19 -13.62
CA TRP A 32 3.21 13.44 -12.90
C TRP A 32 2.25 14.38 -13.65
N SER A 33 1.66 15.30 -12.92
CA SER A 33 0.59 16.20 -13.42
C SER A 33 1.06 17.30 -14.38
N GLY A 34 2.36 17.41 -14.66
CA GLY A 34 2.87 18.39 -15.61
C GLY A 34 3.09 17.80 -16.99
N LEU A 35 3.86 18.50 -17.82
CA LEU A 35 4.18 18.13 -19.19
C LEU A 35 5.64 17.71 -19.32
N GLY A 36 5.90 16.72 -20.17
CA GLY A 36 7.25 16.22 -20.42
C GLY A 36 7.83 15.36 -19.31
N PRO A 37 9.08 14.89 -19.46
CA PRO A 37 9.72 14.04 -18.48
C PRO A 37 10.26 14.83 -17.28
N LEU A 38 10.05 14.32 -16.08
CA LEU A 38 10.59 14.83 -14.82
C LEU A 38 11.40 13.73 -14.13
N THR A 39 12.64 14.03 -13.76
CA THR A 39 13.47 13.04 -13.04
C THR A 39 13.47 13.33 -11.54
N TRP A 40 13.11 12.33 -10.75
CA TRP A 40 13.19 12.38 -9.30
C TRP A 40 13.54 11.00 -8.71
N SER A 41 14.43 10.98 -7.72
CA SER A 41 14.88 9.77 -7.02
C SER A 41 15.36 8.65 -7.95
N GLY A 42 16.02 9.01 -9.07
CA GLY A 42 16.54 8.04 -10.06
C GLY A 42 15.48 7.51 -11.05
N ASN A 43 14.23 7.89 -10.90
CA ASN A 43 13.13 7.49 -11.80
C ASN A 43 12.70 8.64 -12.68
N THR A 44 12.22 8.32 -13.89
CA THR A 44 11.69 9.29 -14.83
C THR A 44 10.15 9.25 -14.82
N TYR A 45 9.55 10.33 -14.37
CA TYR A 45 8.10 10.53 -14.36
C TYR A 45 7.64 11.11 -15.68
N GLN A 46 6.69 10.47 -16.34
CA GLN A 46 6.11 10.96 -17.58
C GLN A 46 4.98 11.95 -17.28
N GLY A 47 5.01 13.08 -17.97
CA GLY A 47 3.96 14.10 -17.83
C GLY A 47 2.65 13.63 -18.48
N VAL A 48 1.59 13.62 -17.72
CA VAL A 48 0.23 13.27 -18.19
C VAL A 48 -0.65 14.49 -18.41
N GLY A 49 -0.25 15.65 -17.88
CA GLY A 49 -1.02 16.90 -18.01
C GLY A 49 -2.46 16.73 -17.55
N ASP A 50 -3.39 17.25 -18.33
CA ASP A 50 -4.84 17.20 -18.06
C ASP A 50 -5.46 15.82 -18.35
N LEU A 51 -4.70 14.86 -18.90
CA LEU A 51 -5.19 13.50 -19.15
C LEU A 51 -5.28 12.67 -17.88
N GLY A 52 -4.49 13.00 -16.85
CA GLY A 52 -4.47 12.30 -15.58
C GLY A 52 -5.22 13.08 -14.50
N VAL A 53 -6.15 12.42 -13.81
CA VAL A 53 -6.91 12.97 -12.69
C VAL A 53 -6.81 12.03 -11.49
N ILE A 54 -6.63 12.61 -10.30
CA ILE A 54 -6.65 11.87 -9.02
C ILE A 54 -7.75 12.49 -8.16
N GLU A 55 -8.69 11.66 -7.75
CA GLU A 55 -9.86 12.07 -6.97
C GLU A 55 -9.91 11.33 -5.63
N GLY A 56 -10.48 11.98 -4.62
CA GLY A 56 -10.77 11.35 -3.32
C GLY A 56 -9.65 11.46 -2.30
N ILE A 57 -8.56 12.20 -2.55
CA ILE A 57 -7.55 12.44 -1.52
C ILE A 57 -8.17 13.37 -0.48
N SER A 58 -8.49 12.81 0.68
CA SER A 58 -8.99 13.57 1.83
C SER A 58 -8.42 13.02 3.12
N GLU A 59 -8.13 13.90 4.05
CA GLU A 59 -7.67 13.57 5.40
C GLU A 59 -8.72 14.04 6.41
N ASP A 60 -9.03 13.20 7.38
CA ASP A 60 -9.96 13.47 8.45
C ASP A 60 -9.29 13.15 9.79
N SER A 61 -9.82 13.70 10.87
CA SER A 61 -9.39 13.38 12.24
C SER A 61 -9.75 11.94 12.66
N ASN A 62 -10.65 11.30 11.95
CA ASN A 62 -11.01 9.90 12.17
C ASN A 62 -10.07 8.99 11.40
N VAL A 63 -9.66 7.88 12.04
CA VAL A 63 -8.86 6.85 11.37
C VAL A 63 -9.76 5.99 10.52
N GLU A 64 -10.08 6.47 9.31
CA GLU A 64 -10.86 5.73 8.31
C GLU A 64 -10.00 5.42 7.10
N ALA A 65 -10.14 4.19 6.60
CA ALA A 65 -9.50 3.80 5.34
C ALA A 65 -10.31 4.37 4.16
N ARG A 66 -9.82 5.47 3.57
CA ARG A 66 -10.44 6.09 2.41
C ARG A 66 -9.72 5.70 1.13
N GLY A 67 -10.48 5.28 0.13
CA GLY A 67 -9.97 4.98 -1.20
C GLY A 67 -9.74 6.25 -2.01
N VAL A 68 -8.86 6.14 -3.00
CA VAL A 68 -8.56 7.18 -4.00
C VAL A 68 -8.77 6.57 -5.37
N THR A 69 -9.30 7.35 -6.30
CA THR A 69 -9.41 6.92 -7.70
C THR A 69 -8.42 7.72 -8.56
N ALA A 70 -7.58 7.00 -9.27
CA ALA A 70 -6.70 7.57 -10.30
C ALA A 70 -7.28 7.25 -11.67
N SER A 71 -7.51 8.26 -12.52
CA SER A 71 -7.98 8.08 -13.88
C SER A 71 -7.00 8.64 -14.88
N LEU A 72 -6.87 7.97 -16.01
CA LEU A 72 -6.06 8.40 -17.15
C LEU A 72 -6.90 8.29 -18.42
N SER A 73 -7.12 9.40 -19.09
CA SER A 73 -7.86 9.49 -20.35
C SER A 73 -6.93 9.51 -21.55
N GLY A 74 -7.50 9.33 -22.75
CA GLY A 74 -6.73 9.42 -24.00
C GLY A 74 -5.83 8.22 -24.29
N ILE A 75 -6.07 7.09 -23.67
CA ILE A 75 -5.30 5.86 -23.90
C ILE A 75 -5.70 5.29 -25.26
N PRO A 76 -4.72 4.95 -26.14
CA PRO A 76 -5.04 4.24 -27.37
C PRO A 76 -5.65 2.88 -27.08
N ALA A 77 -6.71 2.50 -27.78
CA ALA A 77 -7.41 1.22 -27.59
C ALA A 77 -6.48 0.00 -27.65
N ALA A 78 -5.39 0.07 -28.45
CA ALA A 78 -4.40 -0.99 -28.54
C ALA A 78 -3.65 -1.27 -27.20
N ARG A 79 -3.65 -0.33 -26.27
CA ARG A 79 -2.98 -0.46 -24.96
C ARG A 79 -3.88 -0.98 -23.84
N VAL A 80 -5.18 -1.06 -24.08
CA VAL A 80 -6.17 -1.51 -23.08
C VAL A 80 -5.88 -2.92 -22.59
N THR A 81 -5.55 -3.84 -23.51
CA THR A 81 -5.22 -5.22 -23.15
C THR A 81 -3.97 -5.29 -22.26
N ASP A 82 -2.96 -4.47 -22.52
CA ASP A 82 -1.75 -4.39 -21.71
C ASP A 82 -2.11 -3.96 -20.28
N ILE A 83 -2.92 -2.91 -20.12
CA ILE A 83 -3.35 -2.41 -18.81
C ILE A 83 -4.09 -3.50 -18.03
N ILE A 84 -5.04 -4.20 -18.64
CA ILE A 84 -5.80 -5.27 -17.98
C ILE A 84 -4.88 -6.42 -17.55
N SER A 85 -3.96 -6.83 -18.42
CA SER A 85 -3.07 -7.97 -18.16
C SER A 85 -1.98 -7.65 -17.12
N GLU A 86 -1.52 -6.40 -17.08
CA GLU A 86 -0.41 -5.96 -16.22
C GLU A 86 -0.89 -5.50 -14.83
N THR A 87 -2.15 -5.02 -14.71
CA THR A 87 -2.67 -4.59 -13.42
C THR A 87 -2.91 -5.79 -12.52
N ARG A 88 -2.23 -5.81 -11.39
CA ARG A 88 -2.42 -6.79 -10.32
C ARG A 88 -3.09 -6.13 -9.14
N ILE A 89 -4.07 -6.82 -8.57
CA ILE A 89 -4.70 -6.42 -7.30
C ILE A 89 -3.66 -6.47 -6.18
N LEU A 90 -3.71 -5.49 -5.29
CA LEU A 90 -2.83 -5.34 -4.12
C LEU A 90 -1.39 -4.91 -4.40
N ASN A 91 -1.08 -4.48 -5.61
CA ASN A 91 0.19 -3.84 -5.89
C ASN A 91 0.24 -2.43 -5.27
N THR A 92 1.45 -1.96 -4.98
CA THR A 92 1.64 -0.68 -4.29
C THR A 92 1.43 0.50 -5.23
N ALA A 93 0.69 1.50 -4.76
CA ALA A 93 0.57 2.81 -5.38
C ALA A 93 0.96 3.90 -4.40
N ASN A 94 1.75 4.86 -4.84
CA ASN A 94 2.17 5.99 -4.03
C ASN A 94 1.90 7.30 -4.77
N ILE A 95 1.45 8.32 -4.03
CA ILE A 95 1.17 9.64 -4.56
C ILE A 95 1.89 10.67 -3.70
N TRP A 96 2.64 11.56 -4.34
CA TRP A 96 3.40 12.63 -3.67
C TRP A 96 2.98 14.00 -4.17
N LEU A 97 3.06 14.96 -3.27
CA LEU A 97 2.96 16.37 -3.59
C LEU A 97 4.37 16.96 -3.73
N ALA A 98 4.66 17.54 -4.87
CA ALA A 98 5.92 18.22 -5.17
C ALA A 98 5.72 19.73 -5.30
N LEU A 99 6.74 20.48 -4.90
CA LEU A 99 6.83 21.92 -5.11
C LEU A 99 7.95 22.23 -6.10
N PHE A 100 7.68 23.14 -7.02
CA PHE A 100 8.57 23.49 -8.11
C PHE A 100 8.98 24.96 -8.05
N ASP A 101 10.19 25.23 -8.51
CA ASP A 101 10.70 26.58 -8.75
C ASP A 101 10.20 27.17 -10.08
N ALA A 102 10.72 28.32 -10.45
CA ALA A 102 10.35 28.99 -11.70
C ALA A 102 10.80 28.24 -12.96
N SER A 103 11.77 27.35 -12.83
CA SER A 103 12.31 26.50 -13.92
C SER A 103 11.70 25.09 -13.94
N TRP A 104 10.67 24.83 -13.12
CA TRP A 104 10.04 23.53 -12.94
C TRP A 104 10.98 22.45 -12.36
N ALA A 105 12.03 22.88 -11.64
CA ALA A 105 12.84 21.97 -10.85
C ALA A 105 12.23 21.77 -9.46
N ILE A 106 12.35 20.55 -8.93
CA ILE A 106 11.85 20.22 -7.60
C ILE A 106 12.66 20.97 -6.54
N ILE A 107 12.00 21.81 -5.73
CA ILE A 107 12.64 22.63 -4.70
C ILE A 107 13.16 21.78 -3.53
N THR A 108 12.37 20.79 -3.12
CA THR A 108 12.65 19.93 -1.96
C THR A 108 12.03 18.56 -2.19
N SER A 109 12.45 17.59 -1.37
CA SER A 109 11.87 16.23 -1.47
C SER A 109 10.33 16.29 -1.41
N PRO A 110 9.63 15.73 -2.41
CA PRO A 110 8.17 15.62 -2.41
C PRO A 110 7.64 14.93 -1.17
N ILE A 111 6.46 15.34 -0.72
CA ILE A 111 5.78 14.76 0.45
C ILE A 111 4.84 13.68 -0.03
N LEU A 112 4.95 12.48 0.58
CA LEU A 112 3.98 11.40 0.37
C LEU A 112 2.64 11.84 0.98
N ILE A 113 1.60 11.93 0.12
CA ILE A 113 0.25 12.33 0.54
C ILE A 113 -0.72 11.15 0.54
N TYR A 114 -0.40 10.09 -0.21
CA TYR A 114 -1.20 8.88 -0.22
C TYR A 114 -0.34 7.65 -0.53
N GLN A 115 -0.61 6.57 0.21
CA GLN A 115 -0.07 5.25 -0.07
C GLN A 115 -1.21 4.24 0.00
N GLY A 116 -1.33 3.43 -1.03
CA GLY A 116 -2.40 2.46 -1.12
C GLY A 116 -2.02 1.25 -1.95
N LYS A 117 -3.01 0.40 -2.14
CA LYS A 117 -2.93 -0.80 -2.96
C LYS A 117 -3.93 -0.69 -4.10
N THR A 118 -3.52 -1.16 -5.26
CA THR A 118 -4.35 -1.17 -6.46
C THR A 118 -5.45 -2.22 -6.36
N ASP A 119 -6.64 -1.85 -6.80
CA ASP A 119 -7.75 -2.76 -7.06
C ASP A 119 -7.89 -3.02 -8.57
N ALA A 120 -8.93 -3.74 -8.97
CA ALA A 120 -9.19 -4.03 -10.37
C ALA A 120 -9.38 -2.74 -11.18
N PRO A 121 -8.74 -2.62 -12.37
CA PRO A 121 -8.93 -1.45 -13.22
C PRO A 121 -10.32 -1.49 -13.87
N GLU A 122 -10.95 -0.33 -13.96
CA GLU A 122 -12.15 -0.11 -14.76
C GLU A 122 -11.75 0.62 -16.05
N ILE A 123 -12.24 0.15 -17.18
CA ILE A 123 -11.95 0.74 -18.47
C ILE A 123 -13.25 1.18 -19.11
N GLU A 124 -13.33 2.48 -19.41
CA GLU A 124 -14.42 3.06 -20.16
C GLU A 124 -13.91 3.34 -21.59
N ASP A 125 -14.56 2.72 -22.58
CA ASP A 125 -14.24 2.89 -24.00
C ASP A 125 -15.30 3.77 -24.67
N ASP A 126 -14.90 4.87 -25.26
CA ASP A 126 -15.76 5.80 -26.01
C ASP A 126 -15.47 5.73 -27.52
N ALA A 127 -15.21 4.55 -28.04
CA ALA A 127 -14.97 4.25 -29.47
C ALA A 127 -13.78 4.99 -30.12
N GLN A 128 -13.32 6.10 -29.60
CA GLN A 128 -12.16 6.88 -30.09
C GLN A 128 -11.03 6.90 -29.09
N THR A 129 -11.34 7.01 -27.82
CA THR A 129 -10.37 7.05 -26.71
C THR A 129 -10.89 6.22 -25.55
N CYS A 130 -9.96 5.60 -24.85
CA CYS A 130 -10.27 4.87 -23.62
C CYS A 130 -9.84 5.67 -22.41
N THR A 131 -10.62 5.57 -21.34
CA THR A 131 -10.26 6.07 -20.00
C THR A 131 -10.08 4.88 -19.07
N ALA A 132 -8.90 4.76 -18.48
CA ALA A 132 -8.65 3.77 -17.44
C ALA A 132 -8.82 4.43 -16.07
N LYS A 133 -9.62 3.82 -15.21
CA LYS A 133 -9.80 4.18 -13.81
C LYS A 133 -9.21 3.09 -12.94
N LEU A 134 -8.37 3.47 -12.01
CA LEU A 134 -7.72 2.58 -11.06
C LEU A 134 -8.14 2.99 -9.65
N ALA A 135 -8.93 2.14 -9.00
CA ALA A 135 -9.25 2.33 -7.60
C ALA A 135 -8.05 1.94 -6.74
N LEU A 136 -7.76 2.76 -5.75
CA LEU A 136 -6.68 2.57 -4.80
C LEU A 136 -7.27 2.45 -3.41
N GLU A 137 -7.06 1.32 -2.76
CA GLU A 137 -7.43 1.12 -1.36
C GLU A 137 -6.31 1.63 -0.45
N ASN A 138 -6.67 2.33 0.62
CA ASN A 138 -5.70 2.77 1.63
C ASN A 138 -5.05 1.56 2.31
N VAL A 139 -3.77 1.66 2.65
CA VAL A 139 -3.03 0.62 3.41
C VAL A 139 -3.74 0.25 4.72
N LEU A 140 -4.49 1.17 5.33
CA LEU A 140 -5.27 0.89 6.55
C LEU A 140 -6.34 -0.20 6.36
N VAL A 141 -6.75 -0.50 5.13
CA VAL A 141 -7.68 -1.61 4.85
C VAL A 141 -7.08 -2.96 5.29
N ASP A 142 -5.76 -3.10 5.27
CA ASP A 142 -5.10 -4.32 5.75
C ASP A 142 -5.36 -4.62 7.22
N LEU A 143 -5.65 -3.58 8.04
CA LEU A 143 -6.03 -3.76 9.44
C LEU A 143 -7.40 -4.43 9.60
N ASN A 144 -8.28 -4.28 8.62
CA ASN A 144 -9.61 -4.88 8.61
C ASN A 144 -9.62 -6.28 7.98
N ARG A 145 -8.53 -6.69 7.35
CA ARG A 145 -8.43 -8.03 6.76
C ARG A 145 -8.24 -9.06 7.86
N PRO A 146 -9.11 -10.07 7.94
CA PRO A 146 -8.94 -11.13 8.93
C PRO A 146 -7.63 -11.87 8.67
N CYS A 147 -6.81 -11.98 9.72
CA CYS A 147 -5.64 -12.83 9.67
C CYS A 147 -6.11 -14.29 9.62
N TYR A 148 -5.68 -15.06 8.63
CA TYR A 148 -5.99 -16.49 8.54
C TYR A 148 -5.13 -17.34 9.50
N ARG A 149 -4.12 -16.74 10.11
CA ARG A 149 -3.28 -17.39 11.12
C ARG A 149 -4.04 -17.62 12.42
N ARG A 150 -3.84 -18.78 13.00
CA ARG A 150 -4.46 -19.20 14.24
C ARG A 150 -3.39 -19.38 15.31
N TYR A 151 -3.77 -19.25 16.56
CA TYR A 151 -2.92 -19.59 17.72
C TYR A 151 -2.98 -21.09 17.97
N THR A 152 -2.50 -21.90 17.02
CA THR A 152 -2.40 -23.35 17.11
C THR A 152 -0.95 -23.79 16.96
N ASP A 153 -0.62 -24.95 17.47
CA ASP A 153 0.73 -25.50 17.37
C ASP A 153 1.13 -25.74 15.91
N GLU A 154 0.23 -26.23 15.07
CA GLU A 154 0.47 -26.46 13.65
C GLU A 154 0.84 -25.17 12.90
N ASP A 155 0.11 -24.07 13.17
CA ASP A 155 0.35 -22.79 12.52
C ASP A 155 1.66 -22.16 13.00
N GLN A 156 2.00 -22.34 14.29
CA GLN A 156 3.27 -21.91 14.85
C GLN A 156 4.47 -22.66 14.22
N GLN A 157 4.35 -23.97 14.04
CA GLN A 157 5.41 -24.77 13.43
C GLN A 157 5.65 -24.40 11.96
N LEU A 158 4.59 -24.10 11.20
CA LEU A 158 4.70 -23.63 9.82
C LEU A 158 5.46 -22.30 9.74
N ASP A 159 5.14 -21.36 10.63
CA ASP A 159 5.82 -20.06 10.66
C ASP A 159 7.28 -20.16 11.07
N LEU A 160 7.56 -21.00 12.07
CA LEU A 160 8.91 -21.27 12.52
C LEU A 160 9.77 -21.85 11.40
N ALA A 161 9.25 -22.82 10.64
CA ALA A 161 9.95 -23.43 9.52
C ALA A 161 10.28 -22.41 8.43
N ALA A 162 9.33 -21.54 8.08
CA ALA A 162 9.53 -20.47 7.10
C ALA A 162 10.56 -19.45 7.58
N THR A 163 10.49 -19.04 8.83
CA THR A 163 11.40 -18.07 9.44
C THR A 163 12.83 -18.63 9.56
N LEU A 164 12.99 -19.85 9.98
CA LEU A 164 14.31 -20.51 10.07
C LEU A 164 14.96 -20.67 8.71
N THR A 165 14.16 -21.01 7.68
CA THR A 165 14.65 -21.08 6.30
C THR A 165 15.13 -19.71 5.80
N LEU A 166 14.37 -18.65 6.08
CA LEU A 166 14.74 -17.28 5.70
C LEU A 166 16.05 -16.82 6.38
N LEU A 167 16.25 -17.21 7.63
CA LEU A 167 17.44 -16.86 8.41
C LEU A 167 18.64 -17.81 8.18
N GLY A 168 18.49 -18.84 7.36
CA GLY A 168 19.53 -19.84 7.12
C GLY A 168 19.88 -20.68 8.36
N LEU A 169 18.96 -20.79 9.31
CA LEU A 169 19.15 -21.55 10.55
C LEU A 169 18.64 -23.00 10.39
N PRO A 170 19.25 -23.97 11.09
CA PRO A 170 18.80 -25.36 11.04
C PRO A 170 17.40 -25.53 11.61
N SER A 171 16.56 -26.24 10.90
CA SER A 171 15.15 -26.53 11.24
C SER A 171 14.96 -27.51 12.42
N THR A 172 15.88 -27.57 13.37
CA THR A 172 15.93 -28.64 14.37
C THR A 172 15.22 -28.35 15.70
N THR A 173 14.73 -27.14 15.89
CA THR A 173 14.14 -26.75 17.17
C THR A 173 12.63 -26.58 16.98
N ALA A 174 11.83 -27.57 17.43
CA ALA A 174 10.38 -27.40 17.54
C ALA A 174 10.08 -26.37 18.64
N ASP A 175 9.32 -25.34 18.32
CA ASP A 175 8.77 -24.43 19.31
C ASP A 175 7.53 -25.09 19.94
N THR A 176 7.58 -25.36 21.22
CA THR A 176 6.50 -26.02 21.97
C THR A 176 5.58 -25.03 22.70
N GLY A 177 5.70 -23.72 22.40
CA GLY A 177 4.93 -22.67 23.07
C GLY A 177 3.41 -22.83 22.97
N PHE A 178 2.92 -23.40 21.88
CA PHE A 178 1.49 -23.57 21.61
C PHE A 178 0.96 -25.00 21.74
N ILE A 179 1.79 -25.97 22.15
CA ILE A 179 1.41 -27.39 22.25
C ILE A 179 0.20 -27.61 23.16
N HIS A 180 -0.02 -26.73 24.13
CA HIS A 180 -1.09 -26.85 25.12
C HIS A 180 -2.35 -26.06 24.78
N VAL A 181 -2.34 -25.28 23.68
CA VAL A 181 -3.46 -24.38 23.33
C VAL A 181 -4.74 -25.16 23.07
N ALA A 182 -4.65 -26.32 22.42
CA ALA A 182 -5.81 -27.18 22.15
C ALA A 182 -6.54 -27.63 23.40
N GLY A 183 -5.80 -27.83 24.50
CA GLY A 183 -6.36 -28.29 25.78
C GLY A 183 -6.84 -27.17 26.70
N LEU A 184 -6.61 -25.92 26.39
CA LEU A 184 -6.95 -24.78 27.27
C LEU A 184 -8.45 -24.65 27.51
N GLN A 185 -9.31 -25.01 26.56
CA GLN A 185 -10.76 -24.95 26.69
C GLN A 185 -11.32 -25.99 27.67
N GLU A 186 -10.61 -27.07 27.87
CA GLU A 186 -11.01 -28.18 28.74
C GLU A 186 -10.37 -28.11 30.15
N GLN A 187 -9.47 -27.15 30.36
CA GLN A 187 -8.83 -26.98 31.64
C GLN A 187 -9.77 -26.37 32.67
N ILE A 188 -10.12 -27.14 33.69
CA ILE A 188 -10.85 -26.67 34.84
C ILE A 188 -9.90 -25.87 35.73
N THR A 189 -10.03 -24.53 35.74
CA THR A 189 -9.24 -23.66 36.60
C THR A 189 -9.98 -23.38 37.90
N PHE A 190 -9.46 -23.85 39.02
CA PHE A 190 -10.00 -23.59 40.36
C PHE A 190 -9.40 -22.29 40.90
N TRP A 191 -10.14 -21.20 40.85
CA TRP A 191 -9.74 -19.92 41.42
C TRP A 191 -9.74 -19.99 42.96
N GLY A 192 -8.59 -19.66 43.57
CA GLY A 192 -8.45 -19.55 45.03
C GLY A 192 -8.17 -20.85 45.76
N ARG A 193 -7.85 -21.97 45.06
CA ARG A 193 -7.38 -23.22 45.70
C ARG A 193 -5.93 -23.52 45.32
N SER A 194 -5.16 -23.95 46.33
CA SER A 194 -3.79 -24.41 46.11
C SER A 194 -3.78 -25.72 45.31
N PRO A 195 -2.88 -25.93 44.34
CA PRO A 195 -2.75 -27.17 43.58
C PRO A 195 -2.54 -28.42 44.43
N SER A 196 -2.00 -28.27 45.66
CA SER A 196 -1.75 -29.36 46.58
C SER A 196 -3.00 -30.00 47.22
N SER A 197 -4.21 -29.42 47.00
CA SER A 197 -5.47 -29.95 47.53
C SER A 197 -6.25 -30.86 46.56
N VAL A 198 -5.70 -31.15 45.38
CA VAL A 198 -6.39 -31.91 44.32
C VAL A 198 -6.02 -33.40 44.32
N ASN A 199 -5.05 -33.82 45.13
CA ASN A 199 -4.55 -35.22 45.11
C ASN A 199 -5.17 -36.18 46.12
N ASN A 200 -6.40 -35.92 46.62
CA ASN A 200 -7.10 -36.89 47.45
C ASN A 200 -8.59 -36.95 47.11
N VAL A 201 -8.93 -37.63 46.04
CA VAL A 201 -10.17 -38.41 45.89
C VAL A 201 -9.87 -39.54 44.90
#